data_1ffd01a4142b5ec947087f93e8d072e9
#
_entry.id   1ffd01a4142b5ec947087f93e8d072e9
#
_cell.length_a   1.000
_cell.length_b   1.000
_cell.length_c   1.000
_cell.angle_alpha   90.00
_cell.angle_beta   90.00
_cell.angle_gamma   90.00
#
_symmetry.space_group_name_H-M   'P 1'
#
loop_
_entity.id
_entity.type
_entity.pdbx_description
1 polymer ?
#
loop_
_entity_poly.entity_id
_entity_poly.type
_entity_poly.pdbx_seq_one_letter_code
_entity_poly.pdbx_strand_id
1 'polypeptide(L)'
;MKMAWRNVWRNPRRTWLTISAIGFACTLLIFMLSFQFGSYETMINSSIKINTGHLQIQTADYFEKRSMRLVVPEPEPIMTAVSAIDSVEAVTARANAFSLVSSDNRTYGAMVVGIDPEKEARVSTLESLVREGEFLTSAKPDANPALIGRLMARNLQVDPGDELVVLGQGRDGSVAATVLTVHGIYASGMDEFDRRTLHIPMDTFQEVYSMRGAVHEIVINVSSLNQVPAVKKAAAKRLDQISEDDKLVVLDWDELVPGLTQAIKIDLTIGIIFWGILVLVVAFSILNTFLMAVLERTREFGVMMAIGTGPGRLVKIMLFESSAMTLVGITLGILLGCLVTWLFEIYGIDLSGASEIMKQYGIS
;
A
#
# COMPACT_ATOMS: atom_id res chain seq x y z
N MET A 1 12.72 18.83 44.94
CA MET A 1 13.24 18.63 43.55
C MET A 1 14.76 18.45 43.48
N LYS A 2 15.59 19.37 43.96
CA LYS A 2 17.08 19.23 43.93
C LYS A 2 17.63 17.97 44.61
N MET A 3 17.04 17.54 45.76
CA MET A 3 17.41 16.29 46.42
C MET A 3 17.10 15.04 45.64
N ALA A 4 15.92 14.96 45.02
CA ALA A 4 15.52 13.80 44.20
C ALA A 4 16.43 13.61 42.97
N TRP A 5 16.78 14.71 42.29
CA TRP A 5 17.73 14.66 41.17
C TRP A 5 19.14 14.18 41.59
N ARG A 6 19.64 14.63 42.72
CA ARG A 6 20.93 14.14 43.28
C ARG A 6 20.87 12.67 43.67
N ASN A 7 19.71 12.19 44.10
CA ASN A 7 19.51 10.79 44.47
C ASN A 7 19.53 9.85 43.26
N VAL A 8 19.02 10.29 42.12
CA VAL A 8 19.07 9.52 40.86
C VAL A 8 20.51 9.12 40.52
N TRP A 9 21.48 10.02 40.71
CA TRP A 9 22.89 9.80 40.35
C TRP A 9 23.73 9.14 41.47
N ARG A 10 23.14 8.82 42.61
CA ARG A 10 23.86 8.17 43.72
C ARG A 10 24.26 6.73 43.41
N ASN A 11 23.48 6.01 42.60
CA ASN A 11 23.78 4.65 42.13
C ASN A 11 23.81 4.61 40.59
N PRO A 12 24.89 5.08 39.94
CA PRO A 12 24.92 5.32 38.51
C PRO A 12 24.69 4.05 37.68
N ARG A 13 25.20 2.88 38.11
CA ARG A 13 25.02 1.61 37.41
C ARG A 13 23.53 1.25 37.24
N ARG A 14 22.75 1.35 38.32
CA ARG A 14 21.31 1.04 38.26
C ARG A 14 20.54 2.08 37.44
N THR A 15 20.85 3.36 37.62
CA THR A 15 20.22 4.45 36.90
C THR A 15 20.42 4.27 35.40
N TRP A 16 21.65 4.01 34.97
CA TRP A 16 21.94 3.76 33.56
C TRP A 16 21.25 2.50 33.01
N LEU A 17 21.22 1.40 33.77
CA LEU A 17 20.48 0.19 33.34
C LEU A 17 18.99 0.47 33.12
N THR A 18 18.36 1.23 34.04
CA THR A 18 16.92 1.56 33.89
C THR A 18 16.70 2.51 32.73
N ILE A 19 17.50 3.58 32.61
CA ILE A 19 17.40 4.54 31.49
C ILE A 19 17.63 3.84 30.15
N SER A 20 18.64 2.97 30.06
CA SER A 20 18.95 2.22 28.84
C SER A 20 17.84 1.24 28.48
N ALA A 21 17.25 0.54 29.44
CA ALA A 21 16.13 -0.38 29.18
C ALA A 21 14.91 0.36 28.65
N ILE A 22 14.54 1.48 29.27
CA ILE A 22 13.42 2.31 28.81
C ILE A 22 13.74 2.94 27.46
N GLY A 23 14.95 3.49 27.29
CA GLY A 23 15.40 4.11 26.06
C GLY A 23 15.41 3.11 24.89
N PHE A 24 15.95 1.92 25.10
CA PHE A 24 15.95 0.86 24.10
C PHE A 24 14.53 0.44 23.69
N ALA A 25 13.65 0.24 24.65
CA ALA A 25 12.27 -0.13 24.37
C ALA A 25 11.52 0.97 23.58
N CYS A 26 11.72 2.25 23.94
CA CYS A 26 11.15 3.37 23.18
C CYS A 26 11.74 3.46 21.76
N THR A 27 13.05 3.28 21.60
CA THR A 27 13.72 3.25 20.31
C THR A 27 13.14 2.15 19.41
N LEU A 28 13.01 0.96 19.97
CA LEU A 28 12.48 -0.21 19.26
C LEU A 28 11.02 -0.01 18.85
N LEU A 29 10.21 0.56 19.74
CA LEU A 29 8.81 0.85 19.49
C LEU A 29 8.64 1.89 18.37
N ILE A 30 9.41 2.98 18.39
CA ILE A 30 9.37 4.01 17.35
C ILE A 30 9.81 3.43 16.01
N PHE A 31 10.91 2.68 16.00
CA PHE A 31 11.41 2.04 14.78
C PHE A 31 10.37 1.07 14.19
N MET A 32 9.79 0.19 15.01
CA MET A 32 8.78 -0.78 14.59
C MET A 32 7.52 -0.10 14.03
N LEU A 33 7.03 0.96 14.69
CA LEU A 33 5.88 1.73 14.20
C LEU A 33 6.19 2.38 12.85
N SER A 34 7.33 3.07 12.74
CA SER A 34 7.72 3.74 11.50
C SER A 34 7.91 2.75 10.36
N PHE A 35 8.54 1.61 10.62
CA PHE A 35 8.73 0.54 9.64
C PHE A 35 7.39 -0.06 9.19
N GLN A 36 6.48 -0.32 10.12
CA GLN A 36 5.17 -0.89 9.82
C GLN A 36 4.32 0.06 8.97
N PHE A 37 4.21 1.34 9.33
CA PHE A 37 3.45 2.31 8.55
C PHE A 37 4.08 2.58 7.18
N GLY A 38 5.41 2.67 7.09
CA GLY A 38 6.11 2.78 5.81
C GLY A 38 5.91 1.55 4.90
N SER A 39 5.89 0.36 5.49
CA SER A 39 5.58 -0.88 4.76
C SER A 39 4.15 -0.89 4.21
N TYR A 40 3.17 -0.38 4.97
CA TYR A 40 1.79 -0.27 4.49
C TYR A 40 1.67 0.69 3.31
N GLU A 41 2.29 1.87 3.40
CA GLU A 41 2.29 2.84 2.32
C GLU A 41 2.92 2.25 1.05
N THR A 42 4.05 1.57 1.18
CA THR A 42 4.71 0.88 0.06
C THR A 42 3.83 -0.23 -0.51
N MET A 43 3.21 -1.05 0.34
CA MET A 43 2.34 -2.15 -0.08
C MET A 43 1.10 -1.64 -0.81
N ILE A 44 0.45 -0.59 -0.28
CA ILE A 44 -0.70 0.05 -0.93
C ILE A 44 -0.25 0.60 -2.28
N ASN A 45 0.76 1.46 -2.33
CA ASN A 45 1.24 2.09 -3.56
C ASN A 45 1.65 1.07 -4.63
N SER A 46 2.34 -0.01 -4.25
CA SER A 46 2.72 -1.07 -5.18
C SER A 46 1.51 -1.81 -5.74
N SER A 47 0.52 -2.11 -4.89
CA SER A 47 -0.69 -2.83 -5.31
C SER A 47 -1.58 -1.99 -6.22
N ILE A 48 -1.75 -0.69 -5.91
CA ILE A 48 -2.67 0.17 -6.66
C ILE A 48 -2.06 0.72 -7.96
N LYS A 49 -0.74 1.00 -7.98
CA LYS A 49 -0.07 1.57 -9.18
C LYS A 49 0.01 0.61 -10.36
N ILE A 50 -0.10 -0.69 -10.15
CA ILE A 50 -0.06 -1.67 -11.24
C ILE A 50 -1.39 -1.65 -12.01
N ASN A 51 -2.52 -1.67 -11.31
CA ASN A 51 -3.82 -1.86 -11.97
C ASN A 51 -4.91 -0.92 -11.48
N THR A 52 -5.05 -0.70 -10.18
CA THR A 52 -6.28 -0.10 -9.64
C THR A 52 -6.29 1.43 -9.69
N GLY A 53 -5.13 2.07 -9.54
CA GLY A 53 -5.03 3.49 -9.25
C GLY A 53 -5.54 3.84 -7.84
N HIS A 54 -5.49 5.11 -7.48
CA HIS A 54 -5.94 5.58 -6.16
C HIS A 54 -7.47 5.68 -6.06
N LEU A 55 -8.12 6.05 -7.17
CA LEU A 55 -9.57 6.18 -7.30
C LEU A 55 -10.00 5.67 -8.67
N GLN A 56 -11.22 5.17 -8.73
CA GLN A 56 -11.88 4.83 -9.99
C GLN A 56 -13.27 5.43 -10.06
N ILE A 57 -13.63 5.92 -11.25
CA ILE A 57 -15.00 6.28 -11.58
C ILE A 57 -15.54 5.19 -12.49
N GLN A 58 -16.67 4.64 -12.13
CA GLN A 58 -17.33 3.58 -12.88
C GLN A 58 -18.85 3.65 -12.67
N THR A 59 -19.60 2.95 -13.48
CA THR A 59 -21.04 2.79 -13.27
C THR A 59 -21.31 1.98 -12.00
N ALA A 60 -22.31 2.35 -11.24
CA ALA A 60 -22.74 1.59 -10.07
C ALA A 60 -22.92 0.10 -10.40
N ASP A 61 -22.60 -0.77 -9.48
CA ASP A 61 -22.60 -2.23 -9.62
C ASP A 61 -21.57 -2.82 -10.60
N TYR A 62 -20.80 -2.01 -11.34
CA TYR A 62 -19.82 -2.55 -12.28
C TYR A 62 -18.74 -3.34 -11.56
N PHE A 63 -18.25 -2.85 -10.44
CA PHE A 63 -17.21 -3.52 -9.64
C PHE A 63 -17.62 -4.95 -9.24
N GLU A 64 -18.89 -5.15 -8.87
CA GLU A 64 -19.39 -6.45 -8.44
C GLU A 64 -19.76 -7.36 -9.62
N LYS A 65 -20.42 -6.81 -10.64
CA LYS A 65 -21.02 -7.59 -11.74
C LYS A 65 -20.08 -7.79 -12.92
N ARG A 66 -19.06 -6.94 -13.10
CA ARG A 66 -18.11 -6.94 -14.24
C ARG A 66 -18.79 -7.11 -15.60
N SER A 67 -19.98 -6.52 -15.76
CA SER A 67 -20.79 -6.66 -16.97
C SER A 67 -20.33 -5.70 -18.06
N MET A 68 -20.17 -6.21 -19.29
CA MET A 68 -19.85 -5.42 -20.49
C MET A 68 -20.82 -4.28 -20.81
N ARG A 69 -22.03 -4.31 -20.22
CA ARG A 69 -23.09 -3.30 -20.45
C ARG A 69 -23.04 -2.14 -19.46
N LEU A 70 -22.35 -2.31 -18.34
CA LEU A 70 -22.21 -1.26 -17.32
C LEU A 70 -20.99 -0.40 -17.67
N VAL A 71 -21.22 0.68 -18.40
CA VAL A 71 -20.17 1.51 -18.99
C VAL A 71 -20.35 2.97 -18.60
N VAL A 72 -19.25 3.70 -18.66
CA VAL A 72 -19.22 5.17 -18.67
C VAL A 72 -19.32 5.59 -20.14
N PRO A 73 -20.43 6.19 -20.60
CA PRO A 73 -20.69 6.40 -22.03
C PRO A 73 -19.79 7.47 -22.64
N GLU A 74 -19.52 8.55 -21.93
CA GLU A 74 -18.73 9.69 -22.38
C GLU A 74 -17.59 10.00 -21.40
N PRO A 75 -16.45 9.30 -21.49
CA PRO A 75 -15.37 9.45 -20.51
C PRO A 75 -14.62 10.80 -20.59
N GLU A 76 -14.45 11.39 -21.76
CA GLU A 76 -13.60 12.58 -21.97
C GLU A 76 -14.05 13.82 -21.17
N PRO A 77 -15.34 14.20 -21.13
CA PRO A 77 -15.78 15.32 -20.27
C PRO A 77 -15.48 15.08 -18.78
N ILE A 78 -15.68 13.83 -18.32
CA ILE A 78 -15.43 13.43 -16.95
C ILE A 78 -13.93 13.49 -16.64
N MET A 79 -13.10 12.91 -17.51
CA MET A 79 -11.64 12.92 -17.36
C MET A 79 -11.09 14.35 -17.33
N THR A 80 -11.58 15.22 -18.19
CA THR A 80 -11.20 16.64 -18.22
C THR A 80 -11.60 17.36 -16.92
N ALA A 81 -12.80 17.13 -16.43
CA ALA A 81 -13.27 17.74 -15.20
C ALA A 81 -12.49 17.25 -13.96
N VAL A 82 -12.15 15.98 -13.92
CA VAL A 82 -11.42 15.37 -12.79
C VAL A 82 -9.95 15.74 -12.82
N SER A 83 -9.31 15.79 -13.99
CA SER A 83 -7.91 16.22 -14.11
C SER A 83 -7.67 17.67 -13.67
N ALA A 84 -8.71 18.49 -13.64
CA ALA A 84 -8.66 19.87 -13.12
C ALA A 84 -8.83 19.97 -11.58
N ILE A 85 -8.87 18.85 -10.86
CA ILE A 85 -8.88 18.84 -9.38
C ILE A 85 -7.45 18.92 -8.88
N ASP A 86 -7.20 19.81 -7.91
CA ASP A 86 -5.91 19.90 -7.25
C ASP A 86 -5.50 18.53 -6.69
N SER A 87 -4.21 18.18 -6.83
CA SER A 87 -3.62 16.92 -6.38
C SER A 87 -3.93 15.69 -7.25
N VAL A 88 -4.67 15.81 -8.34
CA VAL A 88 -4.77 14.77 -9.36
C VAL A 88 -3.53 14.86 -10.26
N GLU A 89 -2.76 13.77 -10.32
CA GLU A 89 -1.53 13.71 -11.13
C GLU A 89 -1.80 13.25 -12.55
N ALA A 90 -2.62 12.20 -12.68
CA ALA A 90 -2.92 11.61 -13.97
C ALA A 90 -4.28 10.90 -13.95
N VAL A 91 -4.91 10.84 -15.13
CA VAL A 91 -6.19 10.18 -15.36
C VAL A 91 -6.11 9.40 -16.66
N THR A 92 -6.61 8.16 -16.64
CA THR A 92 -6.74 7.31 -17.84
C THR A 92 -8.09 6.60 -17.84
N ALA A 93 -8.52 6.17 -19.01
CA ALA A 93 -9.72 5.35 -19.17
C ALA A 93 -9.31 3.91 -19.51
N ARG A 94 -10.05 2.94 -18.99
CA ARG A 94 -9.87 1.52 -19.32
C ARG A 94 -11.20 0.87 -19.68
N ALA A 95 -11.12 -0.06 -20.62
CA ALA A 95 -12.25 -0.89 -21.01
C ALA A 95 -11.85 -2.37 -20.81
N ASN A 96 -12.71 -3.17 -20.19
CA ASN A 96 -12.41 -4.53 -19.77
C ASN A 96 -13.37 -5.53 -20.42
N ALA A 97 -12.84 -6.64 -20.94
CA ALA A 97 -13.65 -7.73 -21.48
C ALA A 97 -13.05 -9.08 -21.10
N PHE A 98 -13.87 -9.99 -20.59
CA PHE A 98 -13.43 -11.36 -20.40
C PHE A 98 -13.56 -12.13 -21.73
N SER A 99 -12.47 -12.75 -22.17
CA SER A 99 -12.38 -13.44 -23.46
C SER A 99 -11.56 -14.71 -23.36
N LEU A 100 -11.73 -15.60 -24.32
CA LEU A 100 -10.84 -16.72 -24.55
C LEU A 100 -9.68 -16.23 -25.41
N VAL A 101 -8.47 -16.50 -24.97
CA VAL A 101 -7.23 -16.20 -25.68
C VAL A 101 -6.55 -17.51 -26.02
N SER A 102 -6.27 -17.71 -27.31
CA SER A 102 -5.73 -18.96 -27.81
C SER A 102 -4.45 -18.73 -28.61
N SER A 103 -3.46 -19.55 -28.37
CA SER A 103 -2.36 -19.83 -29.30
C SER A 103 -2.69 -21.08 -30.14
N ASP A 104 -1.77 -21.54 -30.97
CA ASP A 104 -1.98 -22.71 -31.84
C ASP A 104 -2.52 -23.94 -31.08
N ASN A 105 -2.06 -24.18 -29.87
CA ASN A 105 -2.33 -25.43 -29.15
C ASN A 105 -3.04 -25.25 -27.81
N ARG A 106 -3.22 -24.01 -27.32
CA ARG A 106 -3.70 -23.74 -25.95
C ARG A 106 -4.70 -22.60 -25.92
N THR A 107 -5.68 -22.72 -25.01
CA THR A 107 -6.71 -21.70 -24.80
C THR A 107 -6.87 -21.43 -23.32
N TYR A 108 -6.89 -20.15 -22.95
CA TYR A 108 -7.11 -19.70 -21.59
C TYR A 108 -8.13 -18.57 -21.55
N GLY A 109 -8.91 -18.50 -20.46
CA GLY A 109 -9.74 -17.34 -20.17
C GLY A 109 -8.90 -16.19 -19.62
N ALA A 110 -9.03 -15.01 -20.23
CA ALA A 110 -8.27 -13.84 -19.85
C ALA A 110 -9.13 -12.56 -19.84
N MET A 111 -8.69 -11.59 -19.06
CA MET A 111 -9.21 -10.23 -19.10
C MET A 111 -8.44 -9.44 -20.14
N VAL A 112 -9.10 -9.02 -21.17
CA VAL A 112 -8.59 -8.10 -22.19
C VAL A 112 -8.87 -6.69 -21.71
N VAL A 113 -7.83 -5.87 -21.59
CA VAL A 113 -7.92 -4.48 -21.12
C VAL A 113 -7.52 -3.54 -22.25
N GLY A 114 -8.46 -2.71 -22.70
CA GLY A 114 -8.19 -1.62 -23.61
C GLY A 114 -7.63 -0.40 -22.88
N ILE A 115 -6.47 0.06 -23.29
CA ILE A 115 -5.76 1.19 -22.69
C ILE A 115 -5.32 2.20 -23.75
N ASP A 116 -5.24 3.47 -23.36
CA ASP A 116 -4.49 4.49 -24.06
C ASP A 116 -3.03 4.44 -23.59
N PRO A 117 -2.08 3.98 -24.41
CA PRO A 117 -0.71 3.73 -23.95
C PRO A 117 -0.02 4.98 -23.35
N GLU A 118 -0.27 6.17 -23.91
CA GLU A 118 0.36 7.41 -23.46
C GLU A 118 -0.20 7.87 -22.11
N LYS A 119 -1.52 7.77 -21.91
CA LYS A 119 -2.17 8.10 -20.65
C LYS A 119 -1.87 7.05 -19.59
N GLU A 120 -1.85 5.78 -19.99
CA GLU A 120 -1.58 4.65 -19.11
C GLU A 120 -0.16 4.69 -18.51
N ALA A 121 0.86 5.04 -19.30
CA ALA A 121 2.24 5.19 -18.84
C ALA A 121 2.41 6.23 -17.71
N ARG A 122 1.47 7.18 -17.60
CA ARG A 122 1.46 8.19 -16.52
C ARG A 122 0.71 7.72 -15.27
N VAL A 123 -0.21 6.78 -15.43
CA VAL A 123 -1.10 6.32 -14.34
C VAL A 123 -0.60 5.03 -13.72
N SER A 124 -0.06 4.11 -14.52
CA SER A 124 0.40 2.81 -14.04
C SER A 124 1.90 2.61 -14.22
N THR A 125 2.44 1.62 -13.54
CA THR A 125 3.83 1.18 -13.70
C THR A 125 4.02 0.15 -14.80
N LEU A 126 2.98 -0.15 -15.58
CA LEU A 126 2.94 -1.25 -16.55
C LEU A 126 4.08 -1.16 -17.58
N GLU A 127 4.41 0.03 -18.08
CA GLU A 127 5.53 0.25 -19.00
C GLU A 127 6.86 -0.20 -18.41
N SER A 128 7.14 0.14 -17.16
CA SER A 128 8.38 -0.22 -16.46
C SER A 128 8.51 -1.71 -16.13
N LEU A 129 7.39 -2.44 -16.18
CA LEU A 129 7.32 -3.87 -15.90
C LEU A 129 7.55 -4.76 -17.14
N VAL A 130 7.66 -4.17 -18.33
CA VAL A 130 7.99 -4.91 -19.57
C VAL A 130 9.39 -5.52 -19.44
N ARG A 131 9.50 -6.82 -19.74
CA ARG A 131 10.74 -7.58 -19.64
C ARG A 131 11.25 -8.05 -21.00
N GLU A 132 10.35 -8.33 -21.91
CA GLU A 132 10.63 -8.82 -23.27
C GLU A 132 9.77 -8.05 -24.26
N GLY A 133 10.31 -7.70 -25.43
CA GLY A 133 9.63 -6.86 -26.40
C GLY A 133 9.56 -5.39 -25.98
N GLU A 134 8.52 -4.69 -26.42
CA GLU A 134 8.31 -3.26 -26.19
C GLU A 134 6.93 -2.99 -25.60
N PHE A 135 6.79 -1.82 -24.95
CA PHE A 135 5.48 -1.33 -24.51
C PHE A 135 4.61 -0.92 -25.68
N LEU A 136 3.29 -0.92 -25.51
CA LEU A 136 2.33 -0.52 -26.52
C LEU A 136 2.55 0.94 -26.93
N THR A 137 2.44 1.20 -28.23
CA THR A 137 2.48 2.56 -28.78
C THR A 137 1.27 2.80 -29.66
N SER A 138 0.77 4.03 -29.71
CA SER A 138 -0.36 4.42 -30.55
C SER A 138 -0.02 4.44 -32.07
N ALA A 139 1.24 4.20 -32.44
CA ALA A 139 1.77 4.55 -33.76
C ALA A 139 1.85 3.40 -34.79
N LYS A 140 1.35 2.19 -34.53
CA LYS A 140 1.41 1.08 -35.51
C LYS A 140 0.02 0.55 -35.84
N PRO A 141 -0.60 1.02 -36.95
CA PRO A 141 -1.95 0.58 -37.34
C PRO A 141 -2.03 -0.84 -37.92
N ASP A 142 -0.92 -1.43 -38.38
CA ASP A 142 -0.96 -2.66 -39.21
C ASP A 142 -0.88 -3.98 -38.40
N ALA A 143 -0.62 -3.95 -37.11
CA ALA A 143 -0.64 -5.13 -36.28
C ALA A 143 -1.39 -4.79 -34.98
N ASN A 144 -2.46 -5.51 -34.66
CA ASN A 144 -3.16 -5.37 -33.38
C ASN A 144 -2.24 -5.81 -32.22
N PRO A 145 -1.42 -4.91 -31.66
CA PRO A 145 -0.41 -5.30 -30.68
C PRO A 145 -1.05 -5.65 -29.33
N ALA A 146 -0.50 -6.64 -28.66
CA ALA A 146 -0.90 -7.03 -27.32
C ALA A 146 0.30 -7.07 -26.38
N LEU A 147 0.11 -6.58 -25.17
CA LEU A 147 1.04 -6.71 -24.07
C LEU A 147 0.48 -7.75 -23.09
N ILE A 148 1.20 -8.85 -22.86
CA ILE A 148 0.72 -9.98 -22.08
C ILE A 148 1.57 -10.22 -20.84
N GLY A 149 0.95 -10.78 -19.77
CA GLY A 149 1.68 -11.16 -18.59
C GLY A 149 2.57 -12.39 -18.79
N ARG A 150 3.72 -12.42 -18.10
CA ARG A 150 4.73 -13.50 -18.23
C ARG A 150 4.16 -14.90 -18.00
N LEU A 151 3.26 -15.07 -17.03
CA LEU A 151 2.65 -16.38 -16.78
C LEU A 151 1.66 -16.77 -17.86
N MET A 152 0.98 -15.80 -18.49
CA MET A 152 0.12 -16.04 -19.65
C MET A 152 0.96 -16.47 -20.85
N ALA A 153 2.05 -15.77 -21.16
CA ALA A 153 2.98 -16.13 -22.24
C ALA A 153 3.51 -17.57 -22.06
N ARG A 154 3.97 -17.90 -20.85
CA ARG A 154 4.42 -19.25 -20.53
C ARG A 154 3.33 -20.30 -20.68
N ASN A 155 2.10 -20.01 -20.25
CA ASN A 155 0.97 -20.94 -20.35
C ASN A 155 0.51 -21.16 -21.79
N LEU A 156 0.48 -20.12 -22.60
CA LEU A 156 0.14 -20.16 -24.02
C LEU A 156 1.31 -20.65 -24.89
N GLN A 157 2.53 -20.66 -24.35
CA GLN A 157 3.78 -20.98 -25.06
C GLN A 157 4.01 -20.05 -26.26
N VAL A 158 3.98 -18.75 -26.00
CA VAL A 158 4.19 -17.70 -27.01
C VAL A 158 5.29 -16.75 -26.59
N ASP A 159 6.00 -16.24 -27.58
CA ASP A 159 7.05 -15.22 -27.46
C ASP A 159 6.64 -13.92 -28.19
N PRO A 160 7.35 -12.80 -28.00
CA PRO A 160 7.09 -11.58 -28.78
C PRO A 160 7.19 -11.83 -30.28
N GLY A 161 6.14 -11.42 -31.03
CA GLY A 161 5.97 -11.65 -32.44
C GLY A 161 4.96 -12.76 -32.81
N ASP A 162 4.59 -13.61 -31.86
CA ASP A 162 3.60 -14.67 -32.10
C ASP A 162 2.17 -14.11 -32.12
N GLU A 163 1.28 -14.84 -32.74
CA GLU A 163 -0.12 -14.48 -32.87
C GLU A 163 -1.00 -15.14 -31.81
N LEU A 164 -2.00 -14.37 -31.34
CA LEU A 164 -3.02 -14.81 -30.41
C LEU A 164 -4.40 -14.57 -30.99
N VAL A 165 -5.24 -15.58 -30.98
CA VAL A 165 -6.65 -15.46 -31.34
C VAL A 165 -7.46 -15.13 -30.09
N VAL A 166 -8.19 -14.02 -30.12
CA VAL A 166 -9.09 -13.61 -29.05
C VAL A 166 -10.53 -13.82 -29.49
N LEU A 167 -11.31 -14.46 -28.63
CA LEU A 167 -12.74 -14.70 -28.85
C LEU A 167 -13.53 -14.31 -27.59
N GLY A 168 -14.44 -13.37 -27.73
CA GLY A 168 -15.26 -12.85 -26.64
C GLY A 168 -16.65 -12.42 -27.11
N GLN A 169 -17.29 -11.58 -26.33
CA GLN A 169 -18.59 -11.00 -26.64
C GLN A 169 -18.49 -9.47 -26.58
N GLY A 170 -18.98 -8.83 -27.62
CA GLY A 170 -19.14 -7.39 -27.69
C GLY A 170 -20.23 -6.86 -26.77
N ARG A 171 -20.20 -5.55 -26.50
CA ARG A 171 -21.20 -4.86 -25.67
C ARG A 171 -22.64 -5.01 -26.20
N ASP A 172 -22.79 -5.07 -27.49
CA ASP A 172 -24.09 -5.23 -28.19
C ASP A 172 -24.54 -6.70 -28.29
N GLY A 173 -23.73 -7.65 -27.76
CA GLY A 173 -24.00 -9.08 -27.83
C GLY A 173 -23.43 -9.78 -29.06
N SER A 174 -22.77 -9.06 -29.98
CA SER A 174 -22.07 -9.62 -31.12
C SER A 174 -20.88 -10.49 -30.68
N VAL A 175 -20.40 -11.34 -31.62
CA VAL A 175 -19.15 -12.09 -31.41
C VAL A 175 -17.98 -11.12 -31.60
N ALA A 176 -17.16 -10.97 -30.59
CA ALA A 176 -15.91 -10.23 -30.65
C ALA A 176 -14.78 -11.22 -30.95
N ALA A 177 -14.19 -11.11 -32.15
CA ALA A 177 -13.09 -11.98 -32.58
C ALA A 177 -12.00 -11.14 -33.25
N THR A 178 -10.76 -11.38 -32.91
CA THR A 178 -9.60 -10.72 -33.51
C THR A 178 -8.35 -11.56 -33.37
N VAL A 179 -7.35 -11.25 -34.18
CA VAL A 179 -5.99 -11.77 -34.04
C VAL A 179 -5.12 -10.62 -33.53
N LEU A 180 -4.39 -10.90 -32.48
CA LEU A 180 -3.44 -9.98 -31.83
C LEU A 180 -2.02 -10.49 -32.03
N THR A 181 -1.06 -9.59 -32.14
CA THR A 181 0.37 -9.95 -32.15
C THR A 181 0.98 -9.61 -30.78
N VAL A 182 1.66 -10.54 -30.15
CA VAL A 182 2.39 -10.30 -28.89
C VAL A 182 3.49 -9.27 -29.16
N HIS A 183 3.32 -8.07 -28.64
CA HIS A 183 4.28 -6.98 -28.78
C HIS A 183 5.29 -6.93 -27.64
N GLY A 184 4.87 -7.32 -26.46
CA GLY A 184 5.74 -7.40 -25.29
C GLY A 184 5.15 -8.26 -24.17
N ILE A 185 6.03 -8.64 -23.25
CA ILE A 185 5.72 -9.47 -22.09
C ILE A 185 6.12 -8.72 -20.84
N TYR A 186 5.17 -8.49 -19.92
CA TYR A 186 5.43 -7.84 -18.64
C TYR A 186 5.45 -8.85 -17.49
N ALA A 187 6.12 -8.48 -16.39
CA ALA A 187 6.13 -9.23 -15.13
C ALA A 187 5.85 -8.28 -13.97
N SER A 188 4.63 -8.34 -13.44
CA SER A 188 4.17 -7.47 -12.36
C SER A 188 4.61 -7.96 -10.97
N GLY A 189 4.95 -9.24 -10.84
CA GLY A 189 5.16 -9.90 -9.56
C GLY A 189 3.85 -10.38 -8.90
N MET A 190 2.70 -10.13 -9.52
CA MET A 190 1.39 -10.61 -9.07
C MET A 190 0.94 -11.75 -10.00
N ASP A 191 1.07 -12.99 -9.55
CA ASP A 191 0.84 -14.19 -10.37
C ASP A 191 -0.53 -14.22 -11.04
N GLU A 192 -1.57 -13.80 -10.34
CA GLU A 192 -2.93 -13.79 -10.86
C GLU A 192 -3.10 -12.78 -12.00
N PHE A 193 -2.51 -11.59 -11.86
CA PHE A 193 -2.51 -10.55 -12.86
C PHE A 193 -1.69 -10.97 -14.09
N ASP A 194 -0.47 -11.47 -13.88
CA ASP A 194 0.42 -11.96 -14.94
C ASP A 194 -0.15 -13.19 -15.71
N ARG A 195 -1.07 -13.93 -15.08
CA ARG A 195 -1.68 -15.12 -15.67
C ARG A 195 -2.92 -14.82 -16.49
N ARG A 196 -3.67 -13.77 -16.14
CA ARG A 196 -5.04 -13.57 -16.64
C ARG A 196 -5.29 -12.24 -17.34
N THR A 197 -4.30 -11.34 -17.39
CA THR A 197 -4.52 -10.02 -17.98
C THR A 197 -3.63 -9.80 -19.19
N LEU A 198 -4.25 -9.27 -20.24
CA LEU A 198 -3.55 -8.76 -21.41
C LEU A 198 -4.08 -7.36 -21.76
N HIS A 199 -3.21 -6.53 -22.31
CA HIS A 199 -3.53 -5.14 -22.67
C HIS A 199 -3.43 -4.96 -24.17
N ILE A 200 -4.38 -4.21 -24.73
CA ILE A 200 -4.40 -3.81 -26.13
C ILE A 200 -4.69 -2.31 -26.24
N PRO A 201 -4.36 -1.67 -27.36
CA PRO A 201 -4.74 -0.28 -27.58
C PRO A 201 -6.25 -0.08 -27.48
N MET A 202 -6.65 1.07 -26.91
CA MET A 202 -8.07 1.40 -26.73
C MET A 202 -8.85 1.38 -28.06
N ASP A 203 -8.27 1.88 -29.15
CA ASP A 203 -8.93 1.89 -30.45
C ASP A 203 -9.26 0.47 -30.95
N THR A 204 -8.31 -0.47 -30.84
CA THR A 204 -8.54 -1.89 -31.13
C THR A 204 -9.64 -2.47 -30.25
N PHE A 205 -9.63 -2.15 -28.95
CA PHE A 205 -10.65 -2.62 -28.03
C PHE A 205 -12.04 -2.08 -28.38
N GLN A 206 -12.14 -0.79 -28.71
CA GLN A 206 -13.40 -0.13 -29.12
C GLN A 206 -14.03 -0.80 -30.32
N GLU A 207 -13.23 -1.13 -31.33
CA GLU A 207 -13.67 -1.78 -32.56
C GLU A 207 -14.12 -3.23 -32.31
N VAL A 208 -13.24 -4.05 -31.69
CA VAL A 208 -13.48 -5.48 -31.47
C VAL A 208 -14.68 -5.73 -30.55
N TYR A 209 -14.85 -4.94 -29.50
CA TYR A 209 -15.92 -5.15 -28.51
C TYR A 209 -17.14 -4.23 -28.72
N SER A 210 -17.22 -3.48 -29.81
CA SER A 210 -18.36 -2.61 -30.17
C SER A 210 -18.69 -1.59 -29.05
N MET A 211 -17.68 -0.97 -28.45
CA MET A 211 -17.85 -0.09 -27.28
C MET A 211 -18.40 1.29 -27.62
N ARG A 212 -18.20 1.77 -28.83
CA ARG A 212 -18.72 3.05 -29.34
C ARG A 212 -18.31 4.25 -28.45
N GLY A 213 -17.04 4.33 -28.09
CA GLY A 213 -16.49 5.40 -27.25
C GLY A 213 -16.67 5.22 -25.75
N ALA A 214 -17.49 4.28 -25.30
CA ALA A 214 -17.70 4.02 -23.89
C ALA A 214 -16.53 3.25 -23.27
N VAL A 215 -16.33 3.43 -21.96
CA VAL A 215 -15.32 2.72 -21.17
C VAL A 215 -15.94 2.14 -19.91
N HIS A 216 -15.21 1.28 -19.19
CA HIS A 216 -15.73 0.71 -17.95
C HIS A 216 -15.23 1.46 -16.71
N GLU A 217 -14.00 1.94 -16.75
CA GLU A 217 -13.32 2.55 -15.62
C GLU A 217 -12.56 3.81 -16.05
N ILE A 218 -12.66 4.87 -15.26
CA ILE A 218 -11.74 6.01 -15.33
C ILE A 218 -10.87 5.93 -14.09
N VAL A 219 -9.58 5.72 -14.29
CA VAL A 219 -8.59 5.53 -13.24
C VAL A 219 -7.89 6.84 -12.94
N ILE A 220 -7.75 7.18 -11.67
CA ILE A 220 -7.22 8.45 -11.20
C ILE A 220 -6.07 8.18 -10.24
N ASN A 221 -4.93 8.81 -10.52
CA ASN A 221 -3.81 8.88 -9.60
C ASN A 221 -3.74 10.22 -8.88
N VAL A 222 -3.41 10.15 -7.60
CA VAL A 222 -3.29 11.29 -6.69
C VAL A 222 -1.88 11.33 -6.13
N SER A 223 -1.35 12.52 -5.87
CA SER A 223 0.03 12.71 -5.38
C SER A 223 0.31 12.08 -4.01
N SER A 224 -0.71 11.86 -3.19
CA SER A 224 -0.55 11.25 -1.86
C SER A 224 -1.82 10.54 -1.41
N LEU A 225 -1.67 9.39 -0.74
CA LEU A 225 -2.77 8.63 -0.15
C LEU A 225 -3.63 9.48 0.81
N ASN A 226 -3.01 10.43 1.51
CA ASN A 226 -3.72 11.33 2.44
C ASN A 226 -4.72 12.26 1.74
N GLN A 227 -4.56 12.50 0.44
CA GLN A 227 -5.44 13.39 -0.35
C GLN A 227 -6.59 12.62 -1.00
N VAL A 228 -6.54 11.29 -1.05
CA VAL A 228 -7.59 10.45 -1.65
C VAL A 228 -8.99 10.78 -1.15
N PRO A 229 -9.28 10.95 0.16
CA PRO A 229 -10.63 11.27 0.61
C PRO A 229 -11.12 12.64 0.13
N ALA A 230 -10.23 13.63 0.03
CA ALA A 230 -10.56 14.97 -0.43
C ALA A 230 -10.85 14.97 -1.93
N VAL A 231 -10.01 14.30 -2.73
CA VAL A 231 -10.18 14.16 -4.19
C VAL A 231 -11.44 13.33 -4.50
N LYS A 232 -11.71 12.24 -3.76
CA LYS A 232 -12.95 11.44 -3.89
C LYS A 232 -14.20 12.32 -3.77
N LYS A 233 -14.24 13.15 -2.71
CA LYS A 233 -15.37 14.07 -2.49
C LYS A 233 -15.50 15.14 -3.58
N ALA A 234 -14.37 15.68 -4.04
CA ALA A 234 -14.34 16.67 -5.12
C ALA A 234 -14.77 16.07 -6.46
N ALA A 235 -14.30 14.85 -6.79
CA ALA A 235 -14.70 14.13 -7.98
C ALA A 235 -16.20 13.79 -7.97
N ALA A 236 -16.73 13.27 -6.87
CA ALA A 236 -18.16 12.98 -6.73
C ALA A 236 -19.02 14.24 -6.97
N LYS A 237 -18.63 15.40 -6.38
CA LYS A 237 -19.33 16.65 -6.60
C LYS A 237 -19.31 17.12 -8.06
N ARG A 238 -18.22 16.86 -8.78
CA ARG A 238 -18.13 17.21 -10.21
C ARG A 238 -18.94 16.27 -11.09
N LEU A 239 -19.00 14.99 -10.75
CA LEU A 239 -19.86 14.02 -11.43
C LEU A 239 -21.33 14.41 -11.34
N ASP A 240 -21.81 14.80 -10.16
CA ASP A 240 -23.20 15.27 -9.96
C ASP A 240 -23.57 16.49 -10.84
N GLN A 241 -22.55 17.25 -11.31
CA GLN A 241 -22.76 18.41 -12.17
C GLN A 241 -22.74 18.08 -13.69
N ILE A 242 -22.11 16.97 -14.06
CA ILE A 242 -21.88 16.59 -15.47
C ILE A 242 -22.90 15.55 -15.93
N SER A 243 -23.31 14.65 -15.06
CA SER A 243 -24.13 13.50 -15.41
C SER A 243 -25.35 13.42 -14.49
N GLU A 244 -26.49 13.90 -14.96
CA GLU A 244 -27.75 13.83 -14.21
C GLU A 244 -28.40 12.45 -14.24
N ASP A 245 -28.13 11.63 -15.28
CA ASP A 245 -28.81 10.34 -15.51
C ASP A 245 -27.92 9.11 -15.26
N ASP A 246 -26.60 9.25 -15.23
CA ASP A 246 -25.70 8.13 -15.07
C ASP A 246 -25.43 7.84 -13.59
N LYS A 247 -25.70 6.62 -13.17
CA LYS A 247 -25.37 6.12 -11.83
C LYS A 247 -23.87 5.90 -11.67
N LEU A 248 -23.07 6.97 -11.86
CA LEU A 248 -21.62 6.91 -11.70
C LEU A 248 -21.24 6.98 -10.22
N VAL A 249 -20.26 6.19 -9.84
CA VAL A 249 -19.72 6.14 -8.48
C VAL A 249 -18.22 6.35 -8.51
N VAL A 250 -17.71 7.01 -7.46
CA VAL A 250 -16.26 7.15 -7.22
C VAL A 250 -15.87 6.19 -6.12
N LEU A 251 -15.08 5.19 -6.47
CA LEU A 251 -14.56 4.20 -5.54
C LEU A 251 -13.08 4.51 -5.26
N ASP A 252 -12.67 4.35 -4.01
CA ASP A 252 -11.26 4.43 -3.64
C ASP A 252 -10.62 3.05 -3.55
N TRP A 253 -9.31 3.04 -3.41
CA TRP A 253 -8.53 1.80 -3.34
C TRP A 253 -8.96 0.86 -2.20
N ASP A 254 -9.49 1.40 -1.09
CA ASP A 254 -10.01 0.62 0.05
C ASP A 254 -11.23 -0.22 -0.36
N GLU A 255 -12.10 0.37 -1.19
CA GLU A 255 -13.29 -0.30 -1.75
C GLU A 255 -12.92 -1.24 -2.90
N LEU A 256 -11.93 -0.87 -3.73
CA LEU A 256 -11.52 -1.63 -4.90
C LEU A 256 -10.64 -2.86 -4.56
N VAL A 257 -9.88 -2.80 -3.45
CA VAL A 257 -9.00 -3.89 -3.00
C VAL A 257 -9.30 -4.23 -1.53
N PRO A 258 -10.50 -4.72 -1.20
CA PRO A 258 -10.92 -4.96 0.19
C PRO A 258 -10.05 -5.98 0.90
N GLY A 259 -9.43 -6.93 0.17
CA GLY A 259 -8.49 -7.90 0.73
C GLY A 259 -7.23 -7.26 1.30
N LEU A 260 -6.71 -6.21 0.66
CA LEU A 260 -5.54 -5.46 1.13
C LEU A 260 -5.84 -4.74 2.45
N THR A 261 -6.95 -4.03 2.50
CA THR A 261 -7.40 -3.34 3.72
C THR A 261 -7.64 -4.30 4.86
N GLN A 262 -8.25 -5.46 4.59
CA GLN A 262 -8.46 -6.46 5.61
C GLN A 262 -7.15 -7.02 6.14
N ALA A 263 -6.17 -7.29 5.27
CA ALA A 263 -4.83 -7.73 5.66
C ALA A 263 -4.14 -6.69 6.56
N ILE A 264 -4.18 -5.40 6.18
CA ILE A 264 -3.64 -4.30 6.98
C ILE A 264 -4.33 -4.20 8.35
N LYS A 265 -5.66 -4.31 8.41
CA LYS A 265 -6.42 -4.27 9.68
C LYS A 265 -6.07 -5.43 10.61
N ILE A 266 -5.88 -6.64 10.07
CA ILE A 266 -5.46 -7.81 10.85
C ILE A 266 -4.05 -7.59 11.41
N ASP A 267 -3.12 -7.16 10.57
CA ASP A 267 -1.72 -6.91 10.97
C ASP A 267 -1.62 -5.79 12.02
N LEU A 268 -2.38 -4.69 11.87
CA LEU A 268 -2.49 -3.64 12.88
C LEU A 268 -3.01 -4.18 14.21
N THR A 269 -4.02 -5.06 14.19
CA THR A 269 -4.59 -5.64 15.41
C THR A 269 -3.55 -6.48 16.13
N ILE A 270 -2.81 -7.32 15.40
CA ILE A 270 -1.71 -8.13 15.94
C ILE A 270 -0.60 -7.20 16.47
N GLY A 271 -0.26 -6.16 15.74
CA GLY A 271 0.72 -5.16 16.14
C GLY A 271 0.36 -4.48 17.46
N ILE A 272 -0.88 -4.04 17.63
CA ILE A 272 -1.37 -3.40 18.87
C ILE A 272 -1.20 -4.34 20.08
N ILE A 273 -1.52 -5.63 19.91
CA ILE A 273 -1.34 -6.64 20.97
C ILE A 273 0.14 -6.77 21.31
N PHE A 274 1.00 -6.88 20.29
CA PHE A 274 2.45 -7.01 20.49
C PHE A 274 3.04 -5.78 21.17
N TRP A 275 2.67 -4.57 20.76
CA TRP A 275 3.11 -3.32 21.42
C TRP A 275 2.60 -3.22 22.84
N GLY A 276 1.36 -3.66 23.10
CA GLY A 276 0.81 -3.73 24.45
C GLY A 276 1.63 -4.63 25.36
N ILE A 277 2.04 -5.81 24.88
CA ILE A 277 2.91 -6.72 25.62
C ILE A 277 4.28 -6.06 25.88
N LEU A 278 4.88 -5.40 24.90
CA LEU A 278 6.16 -4.71 25.05
C LEU A 278 6.08 -3.61 26.12
N VAL A 279 5.04 -2.78 26.07
CA VAL A 279 4.81 -1.74 27.08
C VAL A 279 4.65 -2.36 28.47
N LEU A 280 3.94 -3.47 28.58
CA LEU A 280 3.74 -4.19 29.84
C LEU A 280 5.07 -4.74 30.40
N VAL A 281 5.91 -5.33 29.55
CA VAL A 281 7.26 -5.80 29.94
C VAL A 281 8.12 -4.64 30.47
N VAL A 282 8.08 -3.48 29.80
CA VAL A 282 8.78 -2.28 30.25
C VAL A 282 8.23 -1.78 31.60
N ALA A 283 6.91 -1.77 31.77
CA ALA A 283 6.27 -1.38 33.01
C ALA A 283 6.70 -2.29 34.18
N PHE A 284 6.74 -3.62 33.96
CA PHE A 284 7.26 -4.57 34.96
C PHE A 284 8.76 -4.35 35.25
N SER A 285 9.57 -4.05 34.26
CA SER A 285 10.99 -3.72 34.46
C SER A 285 11.17 -2.49 35.31
N ILE A 286 10.39 -1.42 35.06
CA ILE A 286 10.38 -0.21 35.87
C ILE A 286 9.93 -0.52 37.32
N LEU A 287 8.84 -1.30 37.45
CA LEU A 287 8.32 -1.70 38.77
C LEU A 287 9.35 -2.50 39.58
N ASN A 288 10.03 -3.47 38.96
CA ASN A 288 11.06 -4.26 39.60
C ASN A 288 12.22 -3.39 40.09
N THR A 289 12.68 -2.46 39.25
CA THR A 289 13.73 -1.50 39.61
C THR A 289 13.29 -0.58 40.76
N PHE A 290 12.03 -0.16 40.77
CA PHE A 290 11.45 0.65 41.82
C PHE A 290 11.37 -0.12 43.14
N LEU A 291 10.87 -1.36 43.13
CA LEU A 291 10.79 -2.22 44.31
C LEU A 291 12.17 -2.45 44.91
N MET A 292 13.17 -2.76 44.09
CA MET A 292 14.55 -2.94 44.58
C MET A 292 15.10 -1.67 45.21
N ALA A 293 14.81 -0.49 44.61
CA ALA A 293 15.19 0.81 45.18
C ALA A 293 14.58 1.06 46.58
N VAL A 294 13.32 0.65 46.77
CA VAL A 294 12.63 0.75 48.06
C VAL A 294 13.29 -0.14 49.11
N LEU A 295 13.50 -1.43 48.74
CA LEU A 295 14.05 -2.43 49.66
C LEU A 295 15.49 -2.07 50.10
N GLU A 296 16.36 -1.64 49.20
CA GLU A 296 17.72 -1.22 49.51
C GLU A 296 17.79 -0.02 50.48
N ARG A 297 16.77 0.87 50.43
CA ARG A 297 16.75 2.13 51.20
C ARG A 297 15.80 2.09 52.40
N THR A 298 15.25 0.92 52.73
CA THR A 298 14.27 0.79 53.85
C THR A 298 14.83 1.38 55.17
N ARG A 299 16.13 1.17 55.45
CA ARG A 299 16.78 1.69 56.65
C ARG A 299 16.89 3.23 56.63
N GLU A 300 17.19 3.83 55.48
CA GLU A 300 17.23 5.29 55.31
C GLU A 300 15.82 5.89 55.51
N PHE A 301 14.79 5.22 54.98
CA PHE A 301 13.40 5.65 55.15
C PHE A 301 12.93 5.54 56.60
N GLY A 302 13.37 4.51 57.31
CA GLY A 302 13.10 4.38 58.73
C GLY A 302 13.68 5.57 59.56
N VAL A 303 14.93 5.98 59.26
CA VAL A 303 15.54 7.14 59.89
C VAL A 303 14.80 8.44 59.54
N MET A 304 14.42 8.64 58.28
CA MET A 304 13.65 9.82 57.85
C MET A 304 12.28 9.90 58.53
N MET A 305 11.60 8.76 58.70
CA MET A 305 10.35 8.71 59.46
C MET A 305 10.54 9.01 60.95
N ALA A 306 11.62 8.51 61.56
CA ALA A 306 11.94 8.79 62.95
C ALA A 306 12.21 10.28 63.21
N ILE A 307 12.71 11.03 62.22
CA ILE A 307 12.95 12.48 62.28
C ILE A 307 11.68 13.28 61.95
N GLY A 308 10.54 12.60 61.69
CA GLY A 308 9.24 13.26 61.46
C GLY A 308 8.82 13.45 60.00
N THR A 309 9.50 12.79 59.04
CA THR A 309 9.04 12.81 57.63
C THR A 309 7.86 11.85 57.48
N GLY A 310 6.68 12.38 57.12
CA GLY A 310 5.50 11.55 56.92
C GLY A 310 5.63 10.62 55.71
N PRO A 311 4.98 9.41 55.72
CA PRO A 311 5.11 8.39 54.67
C PRO A 311 4.69 8.89 53.29
N GLY A 312 3.66 9.72 53.18
CA GLY A 312 3.22 10.30 51.91
C GLY A 312 4.26 11.24 51.26
N ARG A 313 5.13 11.86 52.05
CA ARG A 313 6.23 12.69 51.52
C ARG A 313 7.35 11.82 50.95
N LEU A 314 7.63 10.67 51.58
CA LEU A 314 8.57 9.67 51.06
C LEU A 314 8.12 9.07 49.72
N VAL A 315 6.85 8.68 49.64
CA VAL A 315 6.27 8.17 48.37
C VAL A 315 6.39 9.22 47.26
N LYS A 316 6.07 10.49 47.53
CA LYS A 316 6.22 11.56 46.53
C LYS A 316 7.66 11.75 46.05
N ILE A 317 8.65 11.64 46.93
CA ILE A 317 10.07 11.75 46.55
C ILE A 317 10.46 10.60 45.64
N MET A 318 10.02 9.39 45.95
CA MET A 318 10.33 8.19 45.18
C MET A 318 9.63 8.19 43.80
N LEU A 319 8.35 8.59 43.75
CA LEU A 319 7.65 8.74 42.50
C LEU A 319 8.32 9.78 41.60
N PHE A 320 8.78 10.89 42.19
CA PHE A 320 9.50 11.90 41.42
C PHE A 320 10.85 11.40 40.90
N GLU A 321 11.59 10.62 41.71
CA GLU A 321 12.87 9.99 41.32
C GLU A 321 12.64 9.03 40.11
N SER A 322 11.62 8.15 40.22
CA SER A 322 11.25 7.20 39.19
C SER A 322 10.79 7.90 37.92
N SER A 323 9.88 8.89 38.03
CA SER A 323 9.39 9.67 36.91
C SER A 323 10.51 10.40 36.16
N ALA A 324 11.49 10.97 36.92
CA ALA A 324 12.63 11.66 36.32
C ALA A 324 13.49 10.70 35.48
N MET A 325 13.80 9.49 35.98
CA MET A 325 14.55 8.47 35.26
C MET A 325 13.77 8.00 34.00
N THR A 326 12.47 7.77 34.14
CA THR A 326 11.61 7.37 33.03
C THR A 326 11.58 8.44 31.94
N LEU A 327 11.45 9.71 32.32
CA LEU A 327 11.41 10.82 31.37
C LEU A 327 12.73 10.97 30.60
N VAL A 328 13.86 10.82 31.28
CA VAL A 328 15.19 10.80 30.63
C VAL A 328 15.29 9.61 29.64
N GLY A 329 14.87 8.41 30.08
CA GLY A 329 14.86 7.21 29.22
C GLY A 329 14.01 7.38 28.00
N ILE A 330 12.79 7.90 28.15
CA ILE A 330 11.87 8.16 27.01
C ILE A 330 12.48 9.20 26.07
N THR A 331 13.02 10.30 26.57
CA THR A 331 13.62 11.35 25.73
C THR A 331 14.80 10.82 24.93
N LEU A 332 15.69 10.06 25.55
CA LEU A 332 16.80 9.41 24.85
C LEU A 332 16.29 8.37 23.84
N GLY A 333 15.28 7.60 24.21
CA GLY A 333 14.65 6.62 23.30
C GLY A 333 14.01 7.26 22.09
N ILE A 334 13.33 8.38 22.25
CA ILE A 334 12.75 9.14 21.13
C ILE A 334 13.85 9.65 20.21
N LEU A 335 14.89 10.28 20.77
CA LEU A 335 15.99 10.83 19.96
C LEU A 335 16.72 9.73 19.18
N LEU A 336 17.02 8.60 19.83
CA LEU A 336 17.66 7.45 19.18
C LEU A 336 16.72 6.79 18.16
N GLY A 337 15.44 6.63 18.49
CA GLY A 337 14.45 6.06 17.60
C GLY A 337 14.29 6.88 16.31
N CYS A 338 14.14 8.20 16.44
CA CYS A 338 14.09 9.09 15.29
C CYS A 338 15.40 9.07 14.48
N LEU A 339 16.54 9.03 15.14
CA LEU A 339 17.83 8.94 14.45
C LEU A 339 17.97 7.62 13.65
N VAL A 340 17.61 6.49 14.27
CA VAL A 340 17.65 5.18 13.60
C VAL A 340 16.71 5.16 12.42
N THR A 341 15.46 5.61 12.59
CA THR A 341 14.48 5.67 11.49
C THR A 341 14.98 6.55 10.35
N TRP A 342 15.52 7.72 10.65
CA TRP A 342 16.10 8.63 9.65
C TRP A 342 17.29 8.02 8.90
N LEU A 343 18.16 7.28 9.60
CA LEU A 343 19.27 6.57 8.95
C LEU A 343 18.75 5.50 7.98
N PHE A 344 17.73 4.74 8.38
CA PHE A 344 17.14 3.73 7.49
C PHE A 344 16.36 4.33 6.32
N GLU A 345 15.81 5.53 6.46
CA GLU A 345 15.20 6.28 5.35
C GLU A 345 16.25 6.66 4.29
N ILE A 346 17.44 7.11 4.72
CA ILE A 346 18.51 7.54 3.79
C ILE A 346 19.21 6.35 3.12
N TYR A 347 19.57 5.34 3.91
CA TYR A 347 20.38 4.21 3.40
C TYR A 347 19.52 3.06 2.84
N GLY A 348 18.23 3.05 3.12
CA GLY A 348 17.34 1.94 2.79
C GLY A 348 17.66 0.67 3.60
N ILE A 349 16.76 -0.31 3.53
CA ILE A 349 17.02 -1.67 4.01
C ILE A 349 17.21 -2.52 2.76
N ASP A 350 18.44 -2.91 2.47
CA ASP A 350 18.72 -3.82 1.36
C ASP A 350 18.25 -5.24 1.74
N LEU A 351 17.09 -5.61 1.20
CA LEU A 351 16.49 -6.93 1.36
C LEU A 351 16.85 -7.90 0.21
N SER A 352 17.80 -7.54 -0.65
CA SER A 352 18.21 -8.39 -1.79
C SER A 352 18.65 -9.77 -1.35
N GLY A 353 19.36 -9.87 -0.23
CA GLY A 353 19.74 -11.16 0.37
C GLY A 353 18.55 -12.01 0.83
N ALA A 354 17.46 -11.38 1.28
CA ALA A 354 16.25 -12.11 1.66
C ALA A 354 15.51 -12.65 0.43
N SER A 355 15.52 -11.93 -0.69
CA SER A 355 14.92 -12.38 -1.95
C SER A 355 15.65 -13.59 -2.54
N GLU A 356 16.96 -13.70 -2.39
CA GLU A 356 17.73 -14.89 -2.79
C GLU A 356 17.39 -16.10 -1.92
N ILE A 357 17.26 -15.90 -0.62
CA ILE A 357 16.85 -16.95 0.31
C ILE A 357 15.43 -17.43 -0.01
N MET A 358 14.48 -16.50 -0.24
CA MET A 358 13.11 -16.86 -0.63
C MET A 358 13.05 -17.64 -1.94
N LYS A 359 13.84 -17.26 -2.96
CA LYS A 359 13.98 -18.02 -4.21
C LYS A 359 14.55 -19.42 -3.97
N GLN A 360 15.51 -19.58 -3.05
CA GLN A 360 16.11 -20.87 -2.71
C GLN A 360 15.09 -21.82 -2.05
N TYR A 361 14.12 -21.28 -1.31
CA TYR A 361 13.02 -22.05 -0.71
C TYR A 361 11.77 -22.15 -1.60
N GLY A 362 11.84 -21.69 -2.87
CA GLY A 362 10.74 -21.77 -3.83
C GLY A 362 9.56 -20.85 -3.50
N ILE A 363 9.78 -19.84 -2.67
CA ILE A 363 8.83 -18.79 -2.34
C ILE A 363 9.18 -17.59 -3.24
N SER A 364 8.51 -17.49 -4.39
CA SER A 364 8.67 -16.39 -5.37
C SER A 364 7.47 -15.48 -5.32
#